data_b3d77b18d2f3c463510944e8df48c951
#
_entry.id   b3d77b18d2f3c463510944e8df48c951
#
_cell.length_a   1.000
_cell.length_b   1.000
_cell.length_c   1.000
_cell.angle_alpha   90.00
_cell.angle_beta   90.00
_cell.angle_gamma   90.00
#
_symmetry.space_group_name_H-M   'P 1'
#
loop_
_entity.id
_entity.type
_entity.pdbx_description
1 polymer ?
#
loop_
_entity_poly.entity_id
_entity_poly.type
_entity_poly.pdbx_seq_one_letter_code
_entity_poly.pdbx_strand_id
1 'polypeptide(L)'
;PFYSVLAIWVGGVMLVAILKPHARLEGLVDPKPHQLFFGRYFLFFVMSQIQAAVIVAGDLLVLKIQCVEPALLFATGAITSLVFSLLIYALTVSFGDVGKAVVVVVMVLQIAGSSGTFPIELLPDVYQKIYHIFPFPYAIDAVRECVCGLYGTTWLKNIGCLLIFGAAALLIGLWVRKPFMGLNHFMEEKLEETEML
;
A
#
# COMPACT_ATOMS: atom_id res chain seq x y z
N PRO A 1 -15.95 -3.81 -4.19
CA PRO A 1 -14.99 -2.72 -3.90
C PRO A 1 -14.10 -2.99 -2.70
N PHE A 2 -14.68 -3.27 -1.50
CA PHE A 2 -13.89 -3.48 -0.27
C PHE A 2 -12.90 -4.63 -0.37
N TYR A 3 -13.35 -5.81 -0.76
CA TYR A 3 -12.49 -7.00 -0.86
C TYR A 3 -11.42 -6.87 -1.93
N SER A 4 -11.69 -6.20 -3.04
CA SER A 4 -10.71 -5.94 -4.10
C SER A 4 -9.60 -5.01 -3.59
N VAL A 5 -9.97 -3.93 -2.89
CA VAL A 5 -9.01 -3.00 -2.26
C VAL A 5 -8.20 -3.69 -1.16
N LEU A 6 -8.86 -4.51 -0.32
CA LEU A 6 -8.19 -5.31 0.71
C LEU A 6 -7.20 -6.30 0.10
N ALA A 7 -7.57 -6.99 -1.00
CA ALA A 7 -6.69 -7.93 -1.69
C ALA A 7 -5.43 -7.24 -2.24
N ILE A 8 -5.55 -6.01 -2.76
CA ILE A 8 -4.40 -5.22 -3.22
C ILE A 8 -3.46 -4.91 -2.06
N TRP A 9 -3.98 -4.53 -0.88
CA TRP A 9 -3.14 -4.25 0.29
C TRP A 9 -2.46 -5.52 0.83
N VAL A 10 -3.24 -6.58 1.05
CA VAL A 10 -2.71 -7.87 1.54
C VAL A 10 -1.60 -8.39 0.64
N GLY A 11 -1.78 -8.30 -0.67
CA GLY A 11 -0.74 -8.70 -1.60
C GLY A 11 0.51 -7.84 -1.52
N GLY A 12 0.38 -6.53 -1.30
CA GLY A 12 1.53 -5.65 -1.01
C GLY A 12 2.28 -6.08 0.26
N VAL A 13 1.55 -6.46 1.32
CA VAL A 13 2.13 -7.02 2.55
C VAL A 13 2.86 -8.34 2.27
N MET A 14 2.25 -9.23 1.47
CA MET A 14 2.89 -10.50 1.09
C MET A 14 4.16 -10.27 0.26
N LEU A 15 4.17 -9.28 -0.63
CA LEU A 15 5.38 -8.95 -1.40
C LEU A 15 6.55 -8.56 -0.49
N VAL A 16 6.35 -7.72 0.53
CA VAL A 16 7.44 -7.35 1.46
C VAL A 16 7.79 -8.46 2.45
N ALA A 17 6.91 -9.44 2.66
CA ALA A 17 7.21 -10.62 3.46
C ALA A 17 8.09 -11.63 2.68
N ILE A 18 7.82 -11.82 1.39
CA ILE A 18 8.52 -12.80 0.53
C ILE A 18 9.81 -12.20 -0.04
N LEU A 19 9.74 -10.97 -0.55
CA LEU A 19 10.86 -10.30 -1.17
C LEU A 19 11.60 -9.44 -0.14
N LYS A 20 12.91 -9.69 0.01
CA LYS A 20 13.73 -8.84 0.89
C LYS A 20 13.70 -7.39 0.39
N PRO A 21 13.28 -6.42 1.23
CA PRO A 21 13.12 -5.02 0.81
C PRO A 21 14.48 -4.32 0.60
N HIS A 22 15.55 -4.83 1.21
CA HIS A 22 16.90 -4.28 1.06
C HIS A 22 17.63 -4.91 -0.13
N ALA A 23 18.33 -4.08 -0.91
CA ALA A 23 19.18 -4.56 -2.01
C ALA A 23 20.53 -5.02 -1.44
N ARG A 24 21.07 -6.15 -1.94
CA ARG A 24 22.47 -6.52 -1.69
C ARG A 24 23.38 -5.57 -2.46
N LEU A 25 24.42 -5.07 -1.78
CA LEU A 25 25.38 -4.10 -2.34
C LEU A 25 26.54 -4.77 -3.08
N GLU A 26 26.56 -6.10 -3.20
CA GLU A 26 27.65 -6.84 -3.83
C GLU A 26 27.84 -6.40 -5.30
N GLY A 27 28.98 -5.79 -5.60
CA GLY A 27 29.36 -5.36 -6.95
C GLY A 27 28.92 -3.95 -7.38
N LEU A 28 28.28 -3.17 -6.53
CA LEU A 28 27.90 -1.78 -6.81
C LEU A 28 28.92 -0.80 -6.22
N VAL A 29 29.48 0.07 -7.08
CA VAL A 29 30.39 1.14 -6.66
C VAL A 29 29.57 2.34 -6.20
N ASP A 30 29.56 2.64 -4.89
CA ASP A 30 28.95 3.79 -4.23
C ASP A 30 27.53 4.21 -4.73
N PRO A 31 26.51 3.36 -4.61
CA PRO A 31 25.16 3.72 -5.04
C PRO A 31 24.55 4.75 -4.09
N LYS A 32 23.96 5.82 -4.64
CA LYS A 32 23.25 6.82 -3.85
C LYS A 32 21.98 6.21 -3.23
N PRO A 33 21.59 6.60 -2.00
CA PRO A 33 20.43 6.01 -1.27
C PRO A 33 19.12 6.01 -2.06
N HIS A 34 18.85 7.05 -2.85
CA HIS A 34 17.66 7.13 -3.69
C HIS A 34 17.69 6.14 -4.86
N GLN A 35 18.86 5.85 -5.42
CA GLN A 35 19.00 4.87 -6.52
C GLN A 35 18.69 3.45 -6.01
N LEU A 36 19.16 3.11 -4.81
CA LEU A 36 18.83 1.85 -4.15
C LEU A 36 17.33 1.75 -3.85
N PHE A 37 16.72 2.83 -3.37
CA PHE A 37 15.29 2.88 -3.08
C PHE A 37 14.46 2.60 -4.33
N PHE A 38 14.66 3.37 -5.40
CA PHE A 38 13.88 3.22 -6.63
C PHE A 38 14.22 1.93 -7.39
N GLY A 39 15.50 1.53 -7.45
CA GLY A 39 15.88 0.30 -8.12
C GLY A 39 15.23 -0.93 -7.51
N ARG A 40 15.14 -0.99 -6.18
CA ARG A 40 14.46 -2.09 -5.49
C ARG A 40 12.95 -1.95 -5.54
N TYR A 41 12.40 -0.73 -5.38
CA TYR A 41 10.97 -0.48 -5.50
C TYR A 41 10.42 -0.87 -6.86
N PHE A 42 11.18 -0.73 -7.94
CA PHE A 42 10.74 -1.11 -9.28
C PHE A 42 10.23 -2.55 -9.36
N LEU A 43 10.91 -3.49 -8.69
CA LEU A 43 10.46 -4.88 -8.61
C LEU A 43 9.09 -4.99 -7.90
N PHE A 44 8.94 -4.31 -6.75
CA PHE A 44 7.66 -4.28 -6.01
C PHE A 44 6.56 -3.65 -6.84
N PHE A 45 6.86 -2.56 -7.54
CA PHE A 45 5.93 -1.89 -8.44
C PHE A 45 5.41 -2.83 -9.53
N VAL A 46 6.30 -3.49 -10.27
CA VAL A 46 5.88 -4.41 -11.36
C VAL A 46 5.01 -5.55 -10.82
N MET A 47 5.44 -6.19 -9.74
CA MET A 47 4.69 -7.30 -9.14
C MET A 47 3.32 -6.85 -8.61
N SER A 48 3.26 -5.69 -7.96
CA SER A 48 1.99 -5.15 -7.45
C SER A 48 1.03 -4.74 -8.58
N GLN A 49 1.54 -4.24 -9.71
CA GLN A 49 0.69 -3.93 -10.87
C GLN A 49 0.10 -5.19 -11.51
N ILE A 50 0.91 -6.25 -11.66
CA ILE A 50 0.42 -7.55 -12.15
C ILE A 50 -0.67 -8.07 -11.21
N GLN A 51 -0.44 -8.03 -9.91
CA GLN A 51 -1.41 -8.46 -8.90
C GLN A 51 -2.72 -7.66 -9.00
N ALA A 52 -2.66 -6.34 -9.09
CA ALA A 52 -3.84 -5.50 -9.23
C ALA A 52 -4.62 -5.81 -10.50
N ALA A 53 -3.91 -6.01 -11.63
CA ALA A 53 -4.53 -6.41 -12.88
C ALA A 53 -5.26 -7.76 -12.78
N VAL A 54 -4.66 -8.75 -12.10
CA VAL A 54 -5.27 -10.05 -11.84
C VAL A 54 -6.52 -9.93 -10.97
N ILE A 55 -6.48 -9.11 -9.90
CA ILE A 55 -7.62 -8.87 -9.01
C ILE A 55 -8.77 -8.25 -9.80
N VAL A 56 -8.52 -7.16 -10.54
CA VAL A 56 -9.56 -6.46 -11.32
C VAL A 56 -10.11 -7.36 -12.44
N ALA A 57 -9.23 -8.10 -13.12
CA ALA A 57 -9.67 -9.08 -14.14
C ALA A 57 -10.52 -10.19 -13.49
N GLY A 58 -10.15 -10.69 -12.32
CA GLY A 58 -10.92 -11.66 -11.54
C GLY A 58 -12.31 -11.13 -11.18
N ASP A 59 -12.40 -9.89 -10.73
CA ASP A 59 -13.68 -9.23 -10.41
C ASP A 59 -14.60 -9.17 -11.65
N LEU A 60 -14.06 -8.82 -12.81
CA LEU A 60 -14.84 -8.65 -14.03
C LEU A 60 -15.16 -9.97 -14.72
N LEU A 61 -14.18 -10.89 -14.84
CA LEU A 61 -14.29 -12.10 -15.66
C LEU A 61 -14.81 -13.31 -14.86
N VAL A 62 -14.35 -13.46 -13.60
CA VAL A 62 -14.71 -14.62 -12.77
C VAL A 62 -15.94 -14.31 -11.92
N LEU A 63 -15.91 -13.20 -11.16
CA LEU A 63 -17.05 -12.80 -10.35
C LEU A 63 -18.17 -12.14 -11.16
N LYS A 64 -17.87 -11.73 -12.40
CA LYS A 64 -18.83 -11.10 -13.32
C LYS A 64 -19.58 -9.93 -12.67
N ILE A 65 -18.87 -9.10 -11.90
CA ILE A 65 -19.48 -7.90 -11.32
C ILE A 65 -19.95 -6.97 -12.44
N GLN A 66 -21.14 -6.42 -12.27
CA GLN A 66 -21.63 -5.37 -13.17
C GLN A 66 -20.82 -4.10 -12.89
N CYS A 67 -20.09 -3.62 -13.88
CA CYS A 67 -19.25 -2.43 -13.78
C CYS A 67 -19.58 -1.48 -14.94
N VAL A 68 -19.89 -0.23 -14.59
CA VAL A 68 -20.23 0.79 -15.60
C VAL A 68 -18.98 1.23 -16.37
N GLU A 69 -17.86 1.39 -15.67
CA GLU A 69 -16.60 1.89 -16.25
C GLU A 69 -15.44 0.90 -16.03
N PRO A 70 -15.36 -0.22 -16.78
CA PRO A 70 -14.33 -1.25 -16.57
C PRO A 70 -12.89 -0.73 -16.80
N ALA A 71 -12.67 0.12 -17.80
CA ALA A 71 -11.36 0.70 -18.08
C ALA A 71 -10.87 1.59 -16.92
N LEU A 72 -11.80 2.36 -16.33
CA LEU A 72 -11.51 3.21 -15.19
C LEU A 72 -11.26 2.38 -13.93
N LEU A 73 -11.90 1.22 -13.79
CA LEU A 73 -11.65 0.28 -12.71
C LEU A 73 -10.22 -0.27 -12.77
N PHE A 74 -9.70 -0.62 -13.96
CA PHE A 74 -8.30 -1.00 -14.13
C PHE A 74 -7.34 0.14 -13.76
N ALA A 75 -7.61 1.37 -14.19
CA ALA A 75 -6.82 2.53 -13.84
C ALA A 75 -6.83 2.79 -12.32
N THR A 76 -8.00 2.70 -11.69
CA THR A 76 -8.17 2.84 -10.24
C THR A 76 -7.41 1.76 -9.47
N GLY A 77 -7.49 0.51 -9.91
CA GLY A 77 -6.73 -0.61 -9.33
C GLY A 77 -5.22 -0.39 -9.45
N ALA A 78 -4.75 0.06 -10.61
CA ALA A 78 -3.33 0.36 -10.85
C ALA A 78 -2.82 1.51 -9.94
N ILE A 79 -3.57 2.61 -9.81
CA ILE A 79 -3.21 3.74 -8.95
C ILE A 79 -3.23 3.32 -7.47
N THR A 80 -4.27 2.60 -7.05
CA THR A 80 -4.38 2.08 -5.68
C THR A 80 -3.20 1.16 -5.34
N SER A 81 -2.86 0.24 -6.23
CA SER A 81 -1.74 -0.68 -6.09
C SER A 81 -0.39 0.06 -6.01
N LEU A 82 -0.18 1.08 -6.85
CA LEU A 82 1.01 1.92 -6.81
C LEU A 82 1.14 2.61 -5.44
N VAL A 83 0.08 3.24 -4.94
CA VAL A 83 0.10 3.96 -3.67
C VAL A 83 0.31 3.00 -2.50
N PHE A 84 -0.41 1.87 -2.48
CA PHE A 84 -0.32 0.90 -1.39
C PHE A 84 1.04 0.21 -1.35
N SER A 85 1.54 -0.28 -2.49
CA SER A 85 2.85 -0.92 -2.54
C SER A 85 3.97 0.06 -2.16
N LEU A 86 3.86 1.32 -2.56
CA LEU A 86 4.82 2.36 -2.21
C LEU A 86 4.80 2.67 -0.71
N LEU A 87 3.61 2.78 -0.10
CA LEU A 87 3.45 3.06 1.32
C LEU A 87 3.98 1.89 2.17
N ILE A 88 3.60 0.66 1.82
CA ILE A 88 4.06 -0.56 2.49
C ILE A 88 5.58 -0.71 2.36
N TYR A 89 6.12 -0.51 1.15
CA TYR A 89 7.56 -0.58 0.90
C TYR A 89 8.32 0.51 1.65
N ALA A 90 7.85 1.76 1.62
CA ALA A 90 8.49 2.87 2.31
C ALA A 90 8.55 2.66 3.83
N LEU A 91 7.46 2.20 4.45
CA LEU A 91 7.42 1.88 5.88
C LEU A 91 8.36 0.73 6.22
N THR A 92 8.34 -0.34 5.43
CA THR A 92 9.19 -1.52 5.67
C THR A 92 10.68 -1.19 5.51
N VAL A 93 11.06 -0.42 4.48
CA VAL A 93 12.47 -0.04 4.25
C VAL A 93 12.95 0.99 5.26
N SER A 94 12.06 1.85 5.78
CA SER A 94 12.43 2.87 6.77
C SER A 94 12.57 2.31 8.18
N PHE A 95 11.72 1.37 8.57
CA PHE A 95 11.60 0.88 9.95
C PHE A 95 11.88 -0.63 10.10
N GLY A 96 12.30 -1.32 9.04
CA GLY A 96 12.61 -2.75 9.09
C GLY A 96 11.41 -3.61 9.52
N ASP A 97 11.62 -4.54 10.46
CA ASP A 97 10.56 -5.43 10.95
C ASP A 97 9.47 -4.69 11.75
N VAL A 98 9.83 -3.60 12.44
CA VAL A 98 8.85 -2.70 13.07
C VAL A 98 7.93 -2.10 12.00
N GLY A 99 8.48 -1.72 10.83
CA GLY A 99 7.69 -1.23 9.71
C GLY A 99 6.70 -2.26 9.18
N LYS A 100 7.09 -3.53 9.08
CA LYS A 100 6.18 -4.64 8.70
C LYS A 100 5.04 -4.78 9.72
N ALA A 101 5.35 -4.76 11.02
CA ALA A 101 4.34 -4.82 12.08
C ALA A 101 3.36 -3.64 12.00
N VAL A 102 3.87 -2.42 11.79
CA VAL A 102 3.03 -1.21 11.61
C VAL A 102 2.09 -1.36 10.42
N VAL A 103 2.57 -1.86 9.29
CA VAL A 103 1.74 -2.09 8.09
C VAL A 103 0.59 -3.06 8.35
N VAL A 104 0.84 -4.11 9.15
CA VAL A 104 -0.20 -5.08 9.54
C VAL A 104 -1.21 -4.44 10.51
N VAL A 105 -0.74 -3.69 11.50
CA VAL A 105 -1.63 -2.96 12.43
C VAL A 105 -2.49 -1.95 11.68
N VAL A 106 -1.90 -1.17 10.78
CA VAL A 106 -2.63 -0.22 9.92
C VAL A 106 -3.69 -0.95 9.08
N MET A 107 -3.36 -2.14 8.53
CA MET A 107 -4.33 -2.96 7.81
C MET A 107 -5.54 -3.32 8.68
N VAL A 108 -5.33 -3.80 9.91
CA VAL A 108 -6.42 -4.17 10.83
C VAL A 108 -7.30 -2.97 11.15
N LEU A 109 -6.70 -1.82 11.44
CA LEU A 109 -7.44 -0.58 11.70
C LEU A 109 -8.24 -0.13 10.48
N GLN A 110 -7.69 -0.27 9.28
CA GLN A 110 -8.38 0.06 8.03
C GLN A 110 -9.54 -0.89 7.73
N ILE A 111 -9.40 -2.20 7.99
CA ILE A 111 -10.49 -3.16 7.82
C ILE A 111 -11.67 -2.77 8.70
N ALA A 112 -11.42 -2.44 9.97
CA ALA A 112 -12.45 -2.06 10.92
C ALA A 112 -13.08 -0.69 10.62
N GLY A 113 -12.27 0.28 10.18
CA GLY A 113 -12.65 1.70 10.12
C GLY A 113 -12.87 2.28 8.73
N SER A 114 -12.86 1.49 7.63
CA SER A 114 -12.88 2.03 6.26
C SER A 114 -14.27 2.22 5.65
N SER A 115 -15.35 2.01 6.39
CA SER A 115 -16.73 2.01 5.81
C SER A 115 -16.90 1.03 4.63
N GLY A 116 -16.07 -0.02 4.59
CA GLY A 116 -16.10 -1.00 3.52
C GLY A 116 -17.25 -1.99 3.63
N THR A 117 -17.58 -2.38 4.86
CA THR A 117 -18.62 -3.36 5.20
C THR A 117 -19.85 -2.73 5.81
N PHE A 118 -19.69 -1.68 6.61
CA PHE A 118 -20.76 -0.94 7.27
C PHE A 118 -20.62 0.56 7.02
N PRO A 119 -21.72 1.34 6.97
CA PRO A 119 -21.65 2.80 6.93
C PRO A 119 -20.84 3.36 8.10
N ILE A 120 -20.06 4.42 7.84
CA ILE A 120 -19.17 5.00 8.85
C ILE A 120 -19.93 5.54 10.08
N GLU A 121 -21.17 5.95 9.89
CA GLU A 121 -22.05 6.49 10.92
C GLU A 121 -22.43 5.44 11.99
N LEU A 122 -22.32 4.16 11.68
CA LEU A 122 -22.58 3.05 12.60
C LEU A 122 -21.36 2.66 13.42
N LEU A 123 -20.18 3.18 13.09
CA LEU A 123 -18.93 2.89 13.79
C LEU A 123 -18.74 3.83 15.00
N PRO A 124 -18.02 3.39 16.05
CA PRO A 124 -17.65 4.26 17.16
C PRO A 124 -16.94 5.54 16.72
N ASP A 125 -17.15 6.64 17.47
CA ASP A 125 -16.62 7.98 17.16
C ASP A 125 -15.12 8.01 16.86
N VAL A 126 -14.34 7.11 17.46
CA VAL A 126 -12.90 6.99 17.21
C VAL A 126 -12.64 6.66 15.74
N TYR A 127 -13.37 5.69 15.17
CA TYR A 127 -13.23 5.30 13.77
C TYR A 127 -13.68 6.41 12.82
N GLN A 128 -14.77 7.10 13.15
CA GLN A 128 -15.26 8.24 12.38
C GLN A 128 -14.21 9.36 12.27
N LYS A 129 -13.46 9.61 13.36
CA LYS A 129 -12.40 10.63 13.39
C LYS A 129 -11.16 10.23 12.59
N ILE A 130 -10.75 8.96 12.67
CA ILE A 130 -9.55 8.48 12.00
C ILE A 130 -9.78 8.02 10.56
N TYR A 131 -11.04 7.93 10.11
CA TYR A 131 -11.43 7.48 8.78
C TYR A 131 -10.64 8.15 7.65
N HIS A 132 -10.46 9.47 7.72
CA HIS A 132 -9.77 10.26 6.71
C HIS A 132 -8.23 10.15 6.75
N ILE A 133 -7.67 9.54 7.80
CA ILE A 133 -6.22 9.39 7.96
C ILE A 133 -5.67 8.22 7.14
N PHE A 134 -6.54 7.31 6.70
CA PHE A 134 -6.16 6.09 6.01
C PHE A 134 -6.48 6.14 4.51
N PRO A 135 -5.69 5.46 3.66
CA PRO A 135 -5.92 5.45 2.22
C PRO A 135 -7.07 4.54 1.76
N PHE A 136 -7.51 3.55 2.57
CA PHE A 136 -8.58 2.61 2.19
C PHE A 136 -9.90 3.27 1.81
N PRO A 137 -10.45 4.20 2.58
CA PRO A 137 -11.71 4.84 2.26
C PRO A 137 -11.73 5.42 0.84
N TYR A 138 -10.67 6.15 0.49
CA TYR A 138 -10.54 6.78 -0.81
C TYR A 138 -10.42 5.76 -1.95
N ALA A 139 -9.70 4.66 -1.73
CA ALA A 139 -9.60 3.58 -2.70
C ALA A 139 -10.94 2.87 -2.90
N ILE A 140 -11.68 2.58 -1.80
CA ILE A 140 -12.98 1.92 -1.85
C ILE A 140 -14.00 2.81 -2.58
N ASP A 141 -14.04 4.10 -2.27
CA ASP A 141 -14.97 5.04 -2.90
C ASP A 141 -14.62 5.27 -4.38
N ALA A 142 -13.34 5.33 -4.74
CA ALA A 142 -12.94 5.39 -6.15
C ALA A 142 -13.37 4.13 -6.93
N VAL A 143 -13.24 2.94 -6.34
CA VAL A 143 -13.73 1.69 -6.95
C VAL A 143 -15.26 1.65 -7.02
N ARG A 144 -15.98 2.17 -6.00
CA ARG A 144 -17.45 2.28 -6.02
C ARG A 144 -17.93 3.13 -7.20
N GLU A 145 -17.29 4.29 -7.43
CA GLU A 145 -17.58 5.17 -8.55
C GLU A 145 -17.40 4.46 -9.91
N CYS A 146 -16.38 3.62 -10.06
CA CYS A 146 -16.18 2.84 -11.29
C CYS A 146 -17.27 1.79 -11.49
N VAL A 147 -17.72 1.15 -10.40
CA VAL A 147 -18.72 0.07 -10.46
C VAL A 147 -20.13 0.62 -10.64
N CYS A 148 -20.50 1.66 -9.88
CA CYS A 148 -21.87 2.19 -9.85
C CYS A 148 -22.12 3.32 -10.86
N GLY A 149 -21.06 3.90 -11.42
CA GLY A 149 -21.10 5.07 -12.29
C GLY A 149 -20.54 6.31 -11.61
N LEU A 150 -19.92 7.18 -12.40
CA LEU A 150 -19.25 8.38 -11.92
C LEU A 150 -20.25 9.43 -11.41
N TYR A 151 -20.00 9.94 -10.20
CA TYR A 151 -20.78 11.04 -9.64
C TYR A 151 -19.93 12.32 -9.59
N GLY A 152 -20.14 13.22 -10.55
CA GLY A 152 -19.44 14.50 -10.62
C GLY A 152 -17.92 14.36 -10.64
N THR A 153 -17.24 14.97 -9.67
CA THR A 153 -15.77 14.94 -9.53
C THR A 153 -15.29 14.05 -8.37
N THR A 154 -16.15 13.21 -7.81
CA THR A 154 -15.85 12.41 -6.61
C THR A 154 -14.71 11.43 -6.85
N TRP A 155 -14.71 10.76 -7.99
CA TRP A 155 -13.60 9.88 -8.38
C TRP A 155 -12.25 10.62 -8.40
N LEU A 156 -12.18 11.79 -9.05
CA LEU A 156 -10.95 12.59 -9.13
C LEU A 156 -10.47 13.04 -7.74
N LYS A 157 -11.39 13.42 -6.84
CA LYS A 157 -11.04 13.80 -5.47
C LYS A 157 -10.43 12.62 -4.71
N ASN A 158 -11.03 11.44 -4.81
CA ASN A 158 -10.53 10.23 -4.15
C ASN A 158 -9.16 9.81 -4.70
N ILE A 159 -8.95 9.83 -6.01
CA ILE A 159 -7.65 9.59 -6.63
C ILE A 159 -6.64 10.65 -6.19
N GLY A 160 -7.02 11.92 -6.13
CA GLY A 160 -6.16 13.00 -5.63
C GLY A 160 -5.70 12.74 -4.19
N CYS A 161 -6.61 12.35 -3.31
CA CYS A 161 -6.27 11.95 -1.92
C CYS A 161 -5.32 10.76 -1.90
N LEU A 162 -5.56 9.72 -2.71
CA LEU A 162 -4.64 8.58 -2.80
C LEU A 162 -3.24 9.00 -3.24
N LEU A 163 -3.12 9.88 -4.22
CA LEU A 163 -1.81 10.39 -4.67
C LEU A 163 -1.09 11.20 -3.60
N ILE A 164 -1.82 11.91 -2.72
CA ILE A 164 -1.22 12.57 -1.53
C ILE A 164 -0.60 11.53 -0.59
N PHE A 165 -1.26 10.38 -0.34
CA PHE A 165 -0.67 9.28 0.43
C PHE A 165 0.56 8.70 -0.27
N GLY A 166 0.55 8.59 -1.59
CA GLY A 166 1.72 8.20 -2.39
C GLY A 166 2.89 9.17 -2.22
N ALA A 167 2.63 10.47 -2.27
CA ALA A 167 3.64 11.51 -2.05
C ALA A 167 4.20 11.44 -0.61
N ALA A 168 3.33 11.27 0.40
CA ALA A 168 3.75 11.07 1.79
C ALA A 168 4.63 9.81 1.95
N ALA A 169 4.28 8.71 1.27
CA ALA A 169 5.09 7.49 1.27
C ALA A 169 6.48 7.72 0.66
N LEU A 170 6.60 8.49 -0.42
CA LEU A 170 7.90 8.89 -0.99
C LEU A 170 8.73 9.71 0.00
N LEU A 171 8.11 10.65 0.69
CA LEU A 171 8.80 11.45 1.71
C LEU A 171 9.32 10.56 2.86
N ILE A 172 8.50 9.61 3.34
CA ILE A 172 8.92 8.65 4.36
C ILE A 172 10.11 7.82 3.85
N GLY A 173 10.00 7.22 2.66
CA GLY A 173 11.03 6.33 2.11
C GLY A 173 12.36 7.03 1.77
N LEU A 174 12.32 8.31 1.39
CA LEU A 174 13.53 9.04 0.97
C LEU A 174 14.17 9.85 2.10
N TRP A 175 13.38 10.42 3.02
CA TRP A 175 13.87 11.33 4.05
C TRP A 175 13.89 10.70 5.44
N VAL A 176 12.80 10.09 5.88
CA VAL A 176 12.68 9.49 7.23
C VAL A 176 13.61 8.28 7.37
N ARG A 177 13.86 7.54 6.29
CA ARG A 177 14.78 6.41 6.28
C ARG A 177 16.19 6.75 6.77
N LYS A 178 16.74 7.95 6.45
CA LYS A 178 18.13 8.31 6.73
C LYS A 178 18.53 8.19 8.21
N PRO A 179 17.79 8.78 9.18
CA PRO A 179 18.12 8.67 10.60
C PRO A 179 17.93 7.28 11.18
N PHE A 180 17.04 6.44 10.58
CA PHE A 180 16.72 5.12 11.11
C PHE A 180 17.59 3.99 10.53
N MET A 181 18.40 4.24 9.50
CA MET A 181 19.28 3.21 8.91
C MET A 181 20.27 2.62 9.93
N GLY A 182 20.85 3.44 10.79
CA GLY A 182 21.75 2.97 11.84
C GLY A 182 21.06 2.15 12.93
N LEU A 183 19.84 2.53 13.30
CA LEU A 183 19.03 1.80 14.28
C LEU A 183 18.56 0.44 13.74
N ASN A 184 18.15 0.40 12.47
CA ASN A 184 17.74 -0.85 11.82
C ASN A 184 18.89 -1.85 11.74
N HIS A 185 20.11 -1.40 11.38
CA HIS A 185 21.27 -2.27 11.32
C HIS A 185 21.63 -2.83 12.70
N PHE A 186 21.56 -2.01 13.73
CA PHE A 186 21.77 -2.46 15.11
C PHE A 186 20.72 -3.47 15.58
N MET A 187 19.45 -3.30 15.20
CA MET A 187 18.38 -4.23 15.54
C MET A 187 18.51 -5.56 14.79
N GLU A 188 18.87 -5.52 13.50
CA GLU A 188 19.11 -6.73 12.70
C GLU A 188 20.28 -7.54 13.27
N GLU A 189 21.39 -6.88 13.65
CA GLU A 189 22.56 -7.53 14.26
C GLU A 189 22.19 -8.20 15.59
N LYS A 190 21.36 -7.54 16.42
CA LYS A 190 20.90 -8.10 17.69
C LYS A 190 19.92 -9.28 17.53
N LEU A 191 19.09 -9.26 16.50
CA LEU A 191 18.19 -10.38 16.20
C LEU A 191 18.96 -11.59 15.68
N GLU A 192 19.96 -11.39 14.80
CA GLU A 192 20.83 -12.45 14.32
C GLU A 192 21.66 -13.10 15.48
N GLU A 193 22.15 -12.28 16.43
CA GLU A 193 22.79 -12.81 17.64
C GLU A 193 21.85 -13.67 18.50
N THR A 194 20.55 -13.35 18.52
CA THR A 194 19.56 -14.08 19.33
C THR A 194 19.08 -15.35 18.64
N GLU A 195 19.05 -15.40 17.30
CA GLU A 195 18.71 -16.59 16.52
C GLU A 195 19.85 -17.65 16.50
N MET A 196 21.09 -17.26 16.86
CA MET A 196 22.23 -18.16 16.95
C MET A 196 22.40 -18.82 18.33
N LEU A 197 21.54 -18.51 19.30
CA LEU A 197 21.48 -19.12 20.64
C LEU A 197 20.35 -20.14 20.73
#